data_04bbf9a4cdb5eb5acc6492054839ac10
#
_entry.id   04bbf9a4cdb5eb5acc6492054839ac10
#
_cell.length_a   1.000
_cell.length_b   1.000
_cell.length_c   1.000
_cell.angle_alpha   90.00
_cell.angle_beta   90.00
_cell.angle_gamma   90.00
#
_symmetry.space_group_name_H-M   'P 1'
#
loop_
_entity.id
_entity.type
_entity.pdbx_description
1 polymer ?
#
loop_
_entity_poly.entity_id
_entity_poly.type
_entity_poly.pdbx_seq_one_letter_code
_entity_poly.pdbx_strand_id
1 'polypeptide(L)'
;GLVLVDSGIRHPDEPIPDRPKMGGMQGKIYPDKESALMRFRLQPPQPCENEYILQYIARNSLMPMDGGWAWKFDEDLLTTLTEVDRQPEDFQSLTVPLGVIFGADSELYSRQSLEYMQELVPQDFPFQEIADAQHHVFLDQPLAFVAALKEICQQLPPKG
;
A
#
# COMPACT_ATOMS: atom_id res chain seq x y z
N GLY A 1 8.51 -1.37 16.31
CA GLY A 1 8.69 -2.16 15.09
C GLY A 1 8.05 -1.51 13.88
N LEU A 2 8.38 -2.02 12.73
CA LEU A 2 7.84 -1.63 11.43
C LEU A 2 7.15 -2.84 10.80
N VAL A 3 5.95 -2.67 10.27
CA VAL A 3 5.31 -3.69 9.42
C VAL A 3 5.11 -3.10 8.04
N LEU A 4 5.71 -3.71 7.04
CA LEU A 4 5.50 -3.37 5.64
C LEU A 4 4.37 -4.23 5.08
N VAL A 5 3.42 -3.59 4.41
CA VAL A 5 2.27 -4.26 3.79
C VAL A 5 2.35 -4.05 2.29
N ASP A 6 2.60 -5.13 1.58
CA ASP A 6 2.79 -5.18 0.13
C ASP A 6 3.71 -4.07 -0.39
N SER A 7 4.78 -3.87 0.35
CA SER A 7 5.73 -2.78 0.15
C SER A 7 7.12 -3.25 0.57
N GLY A 8 8.13 -2.79 -0.11
CA GLY A 8 9.50 -3.21 0.14
C GLY A 8 10.43 -2.66 -0.92
N ILE A 9 11.61 -3.22 -1.00
CA ILE A 9 12.54 -2.99 -2.10
C ILE A 9 12.38 -4.12 -3.13
N ARG A 10 12.30 -3.76 -4.38
CA ARG A 10 12.22 -4.71 -5.49
C ARG A 10 13.61 -5.27 -5.79
N HIS A 11 13.67 -6.55 -6.18
CA HIS A 11 14.90 -7.13 -6.68
C HIS A 11 15.37 -6.40 -7.95
N PRO A 12 16.66 -6.11 -8.13
CA PRO A 12 17.15 -5.34 -9.28
C PRO A 12 16.82 -5.95 -10.65
N ASP A 13 16.73 -7.28 -10.71
CA ASP A 13 16.42 -8.00 -11.96
C ASP A 13 14.93 -8.09 -12.27
N GLU A 14 14.06 -7.63 -11.37
CA GLU A 14 12.63 -7.61 -11.62
C GLU A 14 12.23 -6.42 -12.49
N PRO A 15 11.35 -6.64 -13.48
CA PRO A 15 10.87 -5.55 -14.31
C PRO A 15 10.09 -4.55 -13.46
N ILE A 16 10.33 -3.27 -13.69
CA ILE A 16 9.52 -2.21 -13.10
C ILE A 16 8.15 -2.23 -13.79
N PRO A 17 7.04 -2.42 -13.06
CA PRO A 17 5.71 -2.38 -13.67
C PRO A 17 5.47 -1.02 -14.31
N ASP A 18 4.83 -1.02 -15.47
CA ASP A 18 4.37 0.22 -16.08
C ASP A 18 3.30 0.85 -15.15
N ARG A 19 3.70 1.89 -14.45
CA ARG A 19 2.81 2.58 -13.52
C ARG A 19 2.07 3.66 -14.28
N PRO A 20 0.72 3.66 -14.29
CA PRO A 20 -0.02 4.79 -14.78
C PRO A 20 0.43 6.03 -14.02
N LYS A 21 0.77 7.09 -14.76
CA LYS A 21 1.14 8.36 -14.12
C LYS A 21 0.00 8.78 -13.19
N MET A 22 0.29 8.77 -11.91
CA MET A 22 -0.63 9.33 -10.92
C MET A 22 -0.67 10.84 -11.16
N GLY A 23 -1.82 11.34 -11.58
CA GLY A 23 -1.98 12.78 -11.86
C GLY A 23 -3.28 13.06 -12.60
N GLY A 24 -3.64 14.33 -12.70
CA GLY A 24 -4.82 14.78 -13.47
C GLY A 24 -6.12 14.93 -12.69
N MET A 25 -6.07 14.84 -11.36
CA MET A 25 -7.23 15.17 -10.51
C MET A 25 -7.05 16.47 -9.72
N GLN A 26 -6.02 17.24 -10.02
CA GLN A 26 -5.71 18.48 -9.32
C GLN A 26 -6.89 19.49 -9.41
N GLY A 27 -7.31 20.01 -8.27
CA GLY A 27 -8.35 21.04 -8.14
C GLY A 27 -9.74 20.60 -8.59
N LYS A 28 -10.01 19.31 -8.75
CA LYS A 28 -11.30 18.87 -9.26
C LYS A 28 -12.39 18.93 -8.19
N ILE A 29 -13.29 19.88 -8.36
CA ILE A 29 -14.51 19.97 -7.54
C ILE A 29 -15.66 19.28 -8.27
N TYR A 30 -16.34 18.39 -7.59
CA TYR A 30 -17.50 17.66 -8.07
C TYR A 30 -18.78 18.36 -7.57
N PRO A 31 -19.81 18.52 -8.41
CA PRO A 31 -21.02 19.25 -8.01
C PRO A 31 -21.77 18.59 -6.85
N ASP A 32 -21.66 17.28 -6.75
CA ASP A 32 -22.30 16.48 -5.72
C ASP A 32 -21.41 15.27 -5.33
N LYS A 33 -21.77 14.66 -4.21
CA LYS A 33 -21.02 13.53 -3.63
C LYS A 33 -21.08 12.29 -4.53
N GLU A 34 -22.20 12.04 -5.15
CA GLU A 34 -22.45 10.89 -6.02
C GLU A 34 -21.55 10.94 -7.26
N SER A 35 -21.45 12.10 -7.87
CA SER A 35 -20.55 12.35 -9.03
C SER A 35 -19.08 12.10 -8.68
N ALA A 36 -18.67 12.45 -7.46
CA ALA A 36 -17.33 12.14 -6.98
C ALA A 36 -17.14 10.64 -6.76
N LEU A 37 -18.08 9.97 -6.08
CA LEU A 37 -18.00 8.53 -5.76
C LEU A 37 -17.91 7.66 -7.01
N MET A 38 -18.61 7.99 -8.08
CA MET A 38 -18.50 7.29 -9.37
C MET A 38 -17.09 7.33 -9.98
N ARG A 39 -16.26 8.26 -9.53
CA ARG A 39 -14.88 8.44 -10.00
C ARG A 39 -13.83 7.82 -9.08
N PHE A 40 -14.25 7.26 -7.95
CA PHE A 40 -13.31 6.58 -7.06
C PHE A 40 -12.65 5.40 -7.77
N ARG A 41 -11.33 5.31 -7.64
CA ARG A 41 -10.52 4.20 -8.16
C ARG A 41 -9.39 3.94 -7.17
N LEU A 42 -9.07 2.67 -6.98
CA LEU A 42 -7.87 2.29 -6.25
C LEU A 42 -6.61 2.69 -7.02
N GLN A 43 -5.55 2.99 -6.30
CA GLN A 43 -4.23 3.27 -6.87
C GLN A 43 -3.18 2.45 -6.10
N PRO A 44 -2.50 1.53 -6.75
CA PRO A 44 -2.69 1.09 -8.15
C PRO A 44 -4.09 0.49 -8.39
N PRO A 45 -4.56 0.48 -9.65
CA PRO A 45 -5.85 -0.13 -9.98
C PRO A 45 -5.81 -1.64 -9.73
N GLN A 46 -6.81 -2.14 -9.04
CA GLN A 46 -7.07 -3.58 -8.91
C GLN A 46 -8.56 -3.82 -8.71
N PRO A 47 -9.09 -5.01 -9.06
CA PRO A 47 -10.43 -5.42 -8.65
C PRO A 47 -10.52 -5.53 -7.12
N CYS A 48 -11.70 -5.35 -6.57
CA CYS A 48 -11.97 -5.54 -5.14
C CYS A 48 -13.38 -6.13 -4.98
N GLU A 49 -13.46 -7.37 -4.50
CA GLU A 49 -14.73 -8.05 -4.28
C GLU A 49 -15.47 -7.53 -3.04
N ASN A 50 -14.74 -6.96 -2.08
CA ASN A 50 -15.29 -6.36 -0.87
C ASN A 50 -15.82 -4.93 -1.13
N GLU A 51 -16.80 -4.82 -2.01
CA GLU A 51 -17.34 -3.54 -2.46
C GLU A 51 -17.80 -2.65 -1.29
N TYR A 52 -18.32 -3.23 -0.22
CA TYR A 52 -18.75 -2.47 0.96
C TYR A 52 -17.60 -1.73 1.66
N ILE A 53 -16.40 -2.33 1.72
CA ILE A 53 -15.20 -1.67 2.28
C ILE A 53 -14.75 -0.57 1.34
N LEU A 54 -14.71 -0.87 0.04
CA LEU A 54 -14.34 0.10 -0.99
C LEU A 54 -15.23 1.33 -0.96
N GLN A 55 -16.55 1.14 -0.89
CA GLN A 55 -17.51 2.24 -0.78
C GLN A 55 -17.39 3.02 0.52
N TYR A 56 -17.11 2.33 1.63
CA TYR A 56 -16.86 3.00 2.90
C TYR A 56 -15.65 3.93 2.81
N ILE A 57 -14.54 3.45 2.27
CA ILE A 57 -13.33 4.25 2.07
C ILE A 57 -13.64 5.44 1.15
N ALA A 58 -14.25 5.20 -0.02
CA ALA A 58 -14.59 6.24 -0.97
C ALA A 58 -15.42 7.36 -0.34
N ARG A 59 -16.49 7.02 0.40
CA ARG A 59 -17.36 7.99 1.05
C ARG A 59 -16.67 8.82 2.12
N ASN A 60 -15.71 8.21 2.84
CA ASN A 60 -14.96 8.88 3.89
C ASN A 60 -13.72 9.63 3.38
N SER A 61 -13.36 9.44 2.11
CA SER A 61 -12.27 10.15 1.45
C SER A 61 -12.70 11.45 0.77
N LEU A 62 -13.96 11.84 0.91
CA LEU A 62 -14.52 13.09 0.38
C LEU A 62 -14.69 14.14 1.47
N MET A 63 -14.51 15.39 1.10
CA MET A 63 -14.81 16.56 1.94
C MET A 63 -15.61 17.60 1.17
N PRO A 64 -16.49 18.35 1.87
CA PRO A 64 -17.17 19.49 1.25
C PRO A 64 -16.17 20.62 0.99
N MET A 65 -16.36 21.31 -0.12
CA MET A 65 -15.61 22.49 -0.53
C MET A 65 -16.56 23.55 -1.09
N ASP A 66 -16.08 24.78 -1.22
CA ASP A 66 -16.86 25.80 -1.93
C ASP A 66 -17.11 25.33 -3.37
N GLY A 67 -18.39 25.25 -3.73
CA GLY A 67 -18.83 24.78 -5.05
C GLY A 67 -19.04 23.28 -5.18
N GLY A 68 -18.89 22.48 -4.12
CA GLY A 68 -19.19 21.04 -4.18
C GLY A 68 -18.37 20.14 -3.27
N TRP A 69 -17.80 19.10 -3.84
CA TRP A 69 -17.05 18.06 -3.14
C TRP A 69 -15.68 17.82 -3.77
N ALA A 70 -14.67 17.60 -2.95
CA ALA A 70 -13.33 17.23 -3.37
C ALA A 70 -12.83 15.99 -2.61
N TRP A 71 -11.81 15.33 -3.16
CA TRP A 71 -11.09 14.29 -2.46
C TRP A 71 -10.21 14.91 -1.36
N LYS A 72 -10.06 14.21 -0.24
CA LYS A 72 -9.15 14.59 0.86
C LYS A 72 -7.66 14.41 0.50
N PHE A 73 -7.40 13.83 -0.64
CA PHE A 73 -6.06 13.58 -1.12
C PHE A 73 -5.33 14.91 -1.32
N ASP A 74 -4.08 14.98 -0.86
CA ASP A 74 -3.21 16.13 -1.10
C ASP A 74 -2.72 16.08 -2.56
N GLU A 75 -3.23 16.99 -3.38
CA GLU A 75 -2.95 17.02 -4.81
C GLU A 75 -1.50 17.42 -5.11
N ASP A 76 -0.88 18.20 -4.23
CA ASP A 76 0.51 18.63 -4.38
C ASP A 76 1.50 17.50 -4.07
N LEU A 77 1.06 16.46 -3.32
CA LEU A 77 1.90 15.32 -2.99
C LEU A 77 2.51 14.68 -4.23
N LEU A 78 1.72 14.50 -5.29
CA LEU A 78 2.19 13.83 -6.53
C LEU A 78 3.15 14.69 -7.36
N THR A 79 3.13 16.01 -7.16
CA THR A 79 4.06 16.92 -7.84
C THR A 79 5.37 17.07 -7.09
N THR A 80 5.34 16.80 -5.78
CA THR A 80 6.50 16.92 -4.88
C THR A 80 7.19 15.59 -4.60
N LEU A 81 6.51 14.45 -4.83
CA LEU A 81 7.13 13.13 -4.78
C LEU A 81 8.13 13.01 -5.93
N THR A 82 9.38 13.30 -5.65
CA THR A 82 10.47 12.74 -6.44
C THR A 82 10.41 11.21 -6.29
N GLU A 83 10.64 10.49 -7.38
CA GLU A 83 10.87 9.05 -7.27
C GLU A 83 12.03 8.83 -6.31
N VAL A 84 11.69 8.57 -5.05
CA VAL A 84 12.70 8.13 -4.09
C VAL A 84 12.92 6.67 -4.41
N ASP A 85 13.95 6.41 -5.19
CA ASP A 85 14.46 5.07 -5.36
C ASP A 85 14.81 4.57 -3.95
N ARG A 86 14.07 3.55 -3.50
CA ARG A 86 14.41 2.87 -2.25
C ARG A 86 15.77 2.24 -2.44
N GLN A 87 16.74 2.71 -1.67
CA GLN A 87 18.09 2.23 -1.78
C GLN A 87 18.29 1.01 -0.89
N PRO A 88 19.07 0.02 -1.33
CA PRO A 88 19.43 -1.13 -0.50
C PRO A 88 19.98 -0.73 0.87
N GLU A 89 20.70 0.38 0.93
CA GLU A 89 21.32 0.93 2.14
C GLU A 89 20.30 1.29 3.22
N ASP A 90 19.08 1.69 2.82
CA ASP A 90 17.99 2.00 3.77
C ASP A 90 17.58 0.74 4.54
N PHE A 91 17.55 -0.40 3.87
CA PHE A 91 17.23 -1.70 4.49
C PHE A 91 18.40 -2.26 5.28
N GLN A 92 19.62 -2.11 4.80
CA GLN A 92 20.85 -2.53 5.50
C GLN A 92 21.07 -1.76 6.81
N SER A 93 20.61 -0.51 6.87
CA SER A 93 20.73 0.34 8.06
C SER A 93 19.54 0.22 9.02
N LEU A 94 18.58 -0.67 8.75
CA LEU A 94 17.36 -0.79 9.56
C LEU A 94 17.69 -1.30 10.97
N THR A 95 17.35 -0.49 11.99
CA THR A 95 17.60 -0.80 13.40
C THR A 95 16.35 -1.18 14.18
N VAL A 96 15.17 -1.05 13.57
CA VAL A 96 13.91 -1.42 14.20
C VAL A 96 13.47 -2.82 13.76
N PRO A 97 12.79 -3.58 14.64
CA PRO A 97 12.21 -4.87 14.24
C PRO A 97 11.27 -4.71 13.05
N LEU A 98 11.43 -5.59 12.06
CA LEU A 98 10.67 -5.61 10.83
C LEU A 98 9.71 -6.79 10.80
N GLY A 99 8.54 -6.62 10.20
CA GLY A 99 7.64 -7.67 9.75
C GLY A 99 7.09 -7.33 8.36
N VAL A 100 6.75 -8.33 7.57
CA VAL A 100 6.27 -8.15 6.19
C VAL A 100 5.00 -8.94 5.96
N ILE A 101 3.99 -8.31 5.36
CA ILE A 101 2.77 -8.95 4.84
C ILE A 101 2.67 -8.61 3.36
N PHE A 102 2.41 -9.59 2.52
CA PHE A 102 2.22 -9.34 1.08
C PHE A 102 1.12 -10.23 0.49
N GLY A 103 0.53 -9.77 -0.62
CA GLY A 103 -0.47 -10.53 -1.35
C GLY A 103 0.20 -11.53 -2.30
N ALA A 104 -0.30 -12.78 -2.31
CA ALA A 104 0.22 -13.82 -3.18
C ALA A 104 0.08 -13.48 -4.67
N ASP A 105 -0.94 -12.69 -5.02
CA ASP A 105 -1.24 -12.27 -6.40
C ASP A 105 -0.79 -10.82 -6.67
N SER A 106 0.07 -10.25 -5.81
CA SER A 106 0.56 -8.89 -6.00
C SER A 106 1.55 -8.81 -7.19
N GLU A 107 1.32 -7.85 -8.07
CA GLU A 107 2.26 -7.50 -9.14
C GLU A 107 3.33 -6.49 -8.69
N LEU A 108 3.15 -5.90 -7.51
CA LEU A 108 4.07 -4.87 -7.00
C LEU A 108 5.13 -5.41 -6.03
N TYR A 109 4.86 -6.57 -5.43
CA TYR A 109 5.76 -7.19 -4.49
C TYR A 109 5.77 -8.70 -4.71
N SER A 110 6.92 -9.28 -4.91
CA SER A 110 7.10 -10.68 -5.26
C SER A 110 7.86 -11.45 -4.18
N ARG A 111 7.85 -12.77 -4.30
CA ARG A 111 8.69 -13.65 -3.48
C ARG A 111 10.18 -13.32 -3.67
N GLN A 112 10.63 -12.99 -4.89
CA GLN A 112 12.01 -12.62 -5.18
C GLN A 112 12.39 -11.31 -4.47
N SER A 113 11.49 -10.32 -4.43
CA SER A 113 11.67 -9.09 -3.65
C SER A 113 11.77 -9.38 -2.15
N LEU A 114 10.97 -10.32 -1.61
CA LEU A 114 11.06 -10.74 -0.22
C LEU A 114 12.42 -11.36 0.09
N GLU A 115 12.88 -12.32 -0.72
CA GLU A 115 14.18 -12.98 -0.57
C GLU A 115 15.31 -11.96 -0.61
N TYR A 116 15.25 -11.01 -1.54
CA TYR A 116 16.21 -9.92 -1.61
C TYR A 116 16.21 -9.04 -0.35
N MET A 117 15.04 -8.73 0.20
CA MET A 117 14.94 -8.00 1.47
C MET A 117 15.56 -8.80 2.64
N GLN A 118 15.38 -10.13 2.66
CA GLN A 118 15.98 -10.98 3.69
C GLN A 118 17.52 -10.98 3.64
N GLU A 119 18.09 -10.79 2.45
CA GLU A 119 19.55 -10.64 2.28
C GLU A 119 20.05 -9.26 2.74
N LEU A 120 19.22 -8.21 2.58
CA LEU A 120 19.61 -6.84 2.91
C LEU A 120 19.47 -6.51 4.39
N VAL A 121 18.38 -6.95 5.02
CA VAL A 121 18.07 -6.61 6.41
C VAL A 121 18.99 -7.38 7.36
N PRO A 122 19.64 -6.70 8.32
CA PRO A 122 20.66 -7.34 9.17
C PRO A 122 20.11 -8.33 10.22
N GLN A 123 18.80 -8.50 10.26
CA GLN A 123 18.11 -9.38 11.22
C GLN A 123 17.00 -10.16 10.54
N ASP A 124 16.75 -11.37 11.01
CA ASP A 124 15.58 -12.14 10.58
C ASP A 124 14.29 -11.42 10.93
N PHE A 125 13.29 -11.56 10.09
CA PHE A 125 11.98 -10.96 10.31
C PHE A 125 10.83 -11.92 9.92
N PRO A 126 9.71 -11.89 10.66
CA PRO A 126 8.53 -12.64 10.29
C PRO A 126 7.88 -12.07 9.03
N PHE A 127 7.35 -12.96 8.19
CA PHE A 127 6.55 -12.58 7.05
C PHE A 127 5.31 -13.46 6.90
N GLN A 128 4.29 -12.91 6.25
CA GLN A 128 3.04 -13.60 5.94
C GLN A 128 2.64 -13.32 4.49
N GLU A 129 2.40 -14.38 3.73
CA GLU A 129 1.84 -14.34 2.39
C GLU A 129 0.33 -14.58 2.49
N ILE A 130 -0.49 -13.69 1.95
CA ILE A 130 -1.94 -13.79 1.98
C ILE A 130 -2.45 -14.27 0.63
N ALA A 131 -3.02 -15.47 0.62
CA ALA A 131 -3.61 -16.04 -0.58
C ALA A 131 -4.79 -15.20 -1.10
N ASP A 132 -5.03 -15.22 -2.41
CA ASP A 132 -6.11 -14.51 -3.08
C ASP A 132 -6.13 -12.99 -2.76
N ALA A 133 -4.96 -12.41 -2.58
CA ALA A 133 -4.78 -10.99 -2.30
C ALA A 133 -3.79 -10.35 -3.26
N GLN A 134 -4.13 -9.20 -3.80
CA GLN A 134 -3.27 -8.33 -4.58
C GLN A 134 -2.64 -7.25 -3.69
N HIS A 135 -2.22 -6.12 -4.28
CA HIS A 135 -1.54 -5.04 -3.55
C HIS A 135 -2.34 -4.48 -2.35
N HIS A 136 -3.63 -4.29 -2.49
CA HIS A 136 -4.46 -3.81 -1.38
C HIS A 136 -4.94 -4.98 -0.51
N VAL A 137 -4.01 -5.70 0.08
CA VAL A 137 -4.22 -6.95 0.84
C VAL A 137 -5.36 -6.85 1.85
N PHE A 138 -5.43 -5.74 2.58
CA PHE A 138 -6.45 -5.50 3.59
C PHE A 138 -7.86 -5.24 3.02
N LEU A 139 -7.96 -4.94 1.72
CA LEU A 139 -9.23 -4.84 1.00
C LEU A 139 -9.67 -6.19 0.46
N ASP A 140 -8.74 -6.97 -0.06
CA ASP A 140 -9.03 -8.27 -0.66
C ASP A 140 -9.35 -9.30 0.43
N GLN A 141 -8.50 -9.42 1.43
CA GLN A 141 -8.58 -10.43 2.48
C GLN A 141 -8.53 -9.81 3.90
N PRO A 142 -9.53 -9.01 4.32
CA PRO A 142 -9.46 -8.23 5.54
C PRO A 142 -9.27 -9.08 6.81
N LEU A 143 -9.91 -10.23 6.90
CA LEU A 143 -9.79 -11.11 8.08
C LEU A 143 -8.44 -11.81 8.14
N ALA A 144 -7.96 -12.32 7.01
CA ALA A 144 -6.63 -12.93 6.92
C ALA A 144 -5.54 -11.90 7.21
N PHE A 145 -5.68 -10.69 6.67
CA PHE A 145 -4.76 -9.58 6.96
C PHE A 145 -4.69 -9.25 8.46
N VAL A 146 -5.84 -9.13 9.12
CA VAL A 146 -5.87 -8.85 10.58
C VAL A 146 -5.24 -9.98 11.38
N ALA A 147 -5.47 -11.25 10.99
CA ALA A 147 -4.85 -12.40 11.64
C ALA A 147 -3.31 -12.37 11.48
N ALA A 148 -2.84 -12.19 10.25
CA ALA A 148 -1.41 -12.08 9.94
C ALA A 148 -0.74 -10.92 10.67
N LEU A 149 -1.37 -9.75 10.70
CA LEU A 149 -0.85 -8.58 11.40
C LEU A 149 -0.71 -8.83 12.91
N LYS A 150 -1.70 -9.48 13.54
CA LYS A 150 -1.63 -9.87 14.95
C LYS A 150 -0.49 -10.85 15.22
N GLU A 151 -0.33 -11.84 14.37
CA GLU A 151 0.74 -12.83 14.49
C GLU A 151 2.12 -12.19 14.38
N ILE A 152 2.33 -11.35 13.36
CA ILE A 152 3.58 -10.60 13.20
C ILE A 152 3.84 -9.71 14.42
N CYS A 153 2.85 -8.96 14.89
CA CYS A 153 3.02 -8.09 16.06
C CYS A 153 3.39 -8.86 17.34
N GLN A 154 2.98 -10.14 17.48
CA GLN A 154 3.37 -11.00 18.60
C GLN A 154 4.81 -11.50 18.48
N GLN A 155 5.32 -11.64 17.28
CA GLN A 155 6.69 -12.09 17.00
C GLN A 155 7.71 -10.95 17.07
N LEU A 156 7.27 -9.71 16.87
CA LEU A 156 8.16 -8.56 17.01
C LEU A 156 8.51 -8.33 18.48
N PRO A 157 9.80 -8.11 18.82
CA PRO A 157 10.20 -7.89 20.20
C PRO A 157 9.51 -6.65 20.78
N PRO A 158 9.10 -6.68 22.05
CA PRO A 158 8.53 -5.51 22.71
C PRO A 158 9.55 -4.37 22.75
N LYS A 159 9.04 -3.13 22.77
CA LYS A 159 9.92 -2.00 23.02
C LYS A 159 10.65 -2.20 24.35
N GLY A 160 11.97 -2.25 24.30
CA GLY A 160 12.82 -2.08 25.48
C GLY A 160 12.68 -0.66 26.06
#